data_aca2489b01b960eac0a74f37cd9a38a0
#
_entry.id   aca2489b01b960eac0a74f37cd9a38a0
#
_cell.length_a   1.000
_cell.length_b   1.000
_cell.length_c   1.000
_cell.angle_alpha   90.00
_cell.angle_beta   90.00
_cell.angle_gamma   90.00
#
_symmetry.space_group_name_H-M   'P 1'
#
loop_
_entity.id
_entity.type
_entity.pdbx_description
1 polymer ?
#
loop_
_entity_poly.entity_id
_entity_poly.type
_entity_poly.pdbx_seq_one_letter_code
_entity_poly.pdbx_strand_id
1 'polypeptide(L)'
;MALPQRGSRQTFDGRVSDYELHPYHLLAYHGNWYVMALNKKKEHVATFALSRFRNLEGTSRAFTRPADFNPDAYARRAFGIVGGEKPIKVRLLFEPKLAVYITERQWHATQEFRMCQDGRVEMRMETTGRKELVRWVLSWMPDVRVLAPKSLRDRIMKKLRDGLRA
;
A
#
# COMPACT_ATOMS: atom_id res chain seq x y z
N MET A 1 10.61 -25.65 -8.14
CA MET A 1 11.79 -24.94 -7.59
C MET A 1 11.98 -23.67 -8.39
N ALA A 2 11.95 -22.51 -7.77
CA ALA A 2 12.05 -21.24 -8.46
C ALA A 2 13.46 -20.65 -8.30
N LEU A 3 13.91 -19.84 -9.26
CA LEU A 3 15.20 -19.18 -9.20
C LEU A 3 15.04 -17.73 -8.70
N PRO A 4 15.88 -17.29 -7.74
CA PRO A 4 15.94 -15.89 -7.34
C PRO A 4 16.31 -15.00 -8.52
N GLN A 5 15.80 -13.78 -8.48
CA GLN A 5 16.10 -12.76 -9.49
C GLN A 5 16.99 -11.68 -8.87
N ARG A 6 18.08 -11.34 -9.55
CA ARG A 6 18.84 -10.12 -9.29
C ARG A 6 18.46 -9.08 -10.30
N GLY A 7 18.30 -7.84 -9.87
CA GLY A 7 17.98 -6.77 -10.79
C GLY A 7 18.15 -5.40 -10.16
N SER A 8 18.35 -4.42 -11.01
CA SER A 8 18.31 -3.02 -10.63
C SER A 8 16.92 -2.44 -10.86
N ARG A 9 16.49 -1.58 -9.96
CA ARG A 9 15.18 -0.92 -10.01
C ARG A 9 15.32 0.56 -9.81
N GLN A 10 14.64 1.33 -10.65
CA GLN A 10 14.51 2.77 -10.45
C GLN A 10 13.44 3.07 -9.38
N THR A 11 13.81 3.85 -8.38
CA THR A 11 12.91 4.35 -7.35
C THR A 11 12.17 5.59 -7.86
N PHE A 12 11.15 6.09 -7.12
CA PHE A 12 10.38 7.28 -7.51
C PHE A 12 11.20 8.56 -7.56
N ASP A 13 12.31 8.62 -6.85
CA ASP A 13 13.27 9.72 -6.82
C ASP A 13 14.40 9.58 -7.85
N GLY A 14 14.24 8.65 -8.80
CA GLY A 14 15.18 8.42 -9.90
C GLY A 14 16.41 7.59 -9.53
N ARG A 15 16.62 7.24 -8.28
CA ARG A 15 17.77 6.42 -7.84
C ARG A 15 17.63 4.99 -8.34
N VAL A 16 18.75 4.37 -8.68
CA VAL A 16 18.82 2.95 -9.00
C VAL A 16 19.26 2.20 -7.75
N SER A 17 18.58 1.10 -7.43
CA SER A 17 18.94 0.23 -6.32
C SER A 17 18.92 -1.21 -6.77
N ASP A 18 19.91 -1.98 -6.35
CA ASP A 18 20.02 -3.39 -6.62
C ASP A 18 19.24 -4.21 -5.60
N TYR A 19 18.60 -5.25 -6.10
CA TYR A 19 17.78 -6.16 -5.32
C TYR A 19 18.14 -7.60 -5.64
N GLU A 20 18.13 -8.44 -4.63
CA GLU A 20 17.99 -9.89 -4.77
C GLU A 20 16.59 -10.25 -4.27
N LEU A 21 15.78 -10.80 -5.16
CA LEU A 21 14.36 -11.07 -4.92
C LEU A 21 14.07 -12.55 -5.10
N HIS A 22 13.28 -13.10 -4.19
CA HIS A 22 12.63 -14.39 -4.34
C HIS A 22 11.18 -14.15 -4.78
N PRO A 23 10.83 -14.29 -6.06
CA PRO A 23 9.49 -14.02 -6.56
C PRO A 23 8.50 -15.10 -6.09
N TYR A 24 7.43 -14.68 -5.42
CA TYR A 24 6.42 -15.58 -4.87
C TYR A 24 5.14 -15.63 -5.70
N HIS A 25 4.69 -14.48 -6.22
CA HIS A 25 3.44 -14.38 -6.95
C HIS A 25 3.43 -13.19 -7.91
N LEU A 26 2.88 -13.38 -9.11
CA LEU A 26 2.62 -12.31 -10.07
C LEU A 26 1.17 -11.83 -9.93
N LEU A 27 0.97 -10.53 -10.06
CA LEU A 27 -0.34 -9.89 -9.89
C LEU A 27 -0.53 -8.81 -10.94
N ALA A 28 -1.65 -8.85 -11.66
CA ALA A 28 -2.12 -7.76 -12.50
C ALA A 28 -3.03 -6.83 -11.68
N TYR A 29 -2.76 -5.53 -11.72
CA TYR A 29 -3.54 -4.52 -11.00
C TYR A 29 -3.53 -3.19 -11.74
N HIS A 30 -4.73 -2.66 -12.03
CA HIS A 30 -4.92 -1.39 -12.77
C HIS A 30 -4.04 -1.30 -14.04
N GLY A 31 -4.06 -2.35 -14.86
CA GLY A 31 -3.32 -2.40 -16.12
C GLY A 31 -1.79 -2.56 -16.01
N ASN A 32 -1.27 -2.79 -14.82
CA ASN A 32 0.16 -2.98 -14.57
C ASN A 32 0.43 -4.35 -13.94
N TRP A 33 1.61 -4.89 -14.23
CA TRP A 33 2.10 -6.11 -13.62
C TRP A 33 2.98 -5.83 -12.41
N TYR A 34 2.77 -6.61 -11.37
CA TYR A 34 3.52 -6.55 -10.12
C TYR A 34 3.99 -7.94 -9.71
N VAL A 35 5.08 -8.00 -8.95
CA VAL A 35 5.55 -9.22 -8.31
C VAL A 35 5.59 -9.02 -6.79
N MET A 36 4.97 -9.95 -6.07
CA MET A 36 5.17 -10.12 -4.63
C MET A 36 6.43 -10.95 -4.45
N ALA A 37 7.43 -10.40 -3.79
CA ALA A 37 8.73 -11.06 -3.64
C ALA A 37 9.34 -10.78 -2.27
N LEU A 38 10.05 -11.77 -1.72
CA LEU A 38 10.93 -11.54 -0.58
C LEU A 38 12.12 -10.72 -1.04
N ASN A 39 12.31 -9.58 -0.41
CA ASN A 39 13.52 -8.78 -0.56
C ASN A 39 14.59 -9.33 0.40
N LYS A 40 15.61 -9.98 -0.13
CA LYS A 40 16.66 -10.61 0.69
C LYS A 40 17.45 -9.63 1.55
N LYS A 41 17.66 -8.41 1.07
CA LYS A 41 18.38 -7.37 1.83
C LYS A 41 17.59 -6.88 3.04
N LYS A 42 16.25 -6.91 2.97
CA LYS A 42 15.36 -6.38 4.01
C LYS A 42 14.59 -7.47 4.77
N GLU A 43 14.75 -8.72 4.35
CA GLU A 43 14.13 -9.91 4.93
C GLU A 43 12.59 -9.77 5.13
N HIS A 44 11.92 -9.10 4.16
CA HIS A 44 10.45 -9.03 4.15
C HIS A 44 9.89 -9.11 2.72
N VAL A 45 8.67 -9.61 2.63
CA VAL A 45 7.93 -9.63 1.37
C VAL A 45 7.42 -8.24 1.05
N ALA A 46 7.60 -7.80 -0.20
CA ALA A 46 7.10 -6.54 -0.71
C ALA A 46 6.57 -6.70 -2.15
N THR A 47 5.76 -5.74 -2.58
CA THR A 47 5.24 -5.69 -3.95
C THR A 47 6.07 -4.74 -4.80
N PHE A 48 6.50 -5.21 -5.96
CA PHE A 48 7.33 -4.49 -6.91
C PHE A 48 6.64 -4.39 -8.26
N ALA A 49 6.53 -3.18 -8.83
CA ALA A 49 6.06 -3.00 -10.20
C ALA A 49 7.12 -3.50 -11.19
N LEU A 50 6.74 -4.40 -12.12
CA LEU A 50 7.67 -4.96 -13.10
C LEU A 50 8.21 -3.91 -14.06
N SER A 51 7.40 -2.91 -14.41
CA SER A 51 7.79 -1.79 -15.28
C SER A 51 8.96 -0.94 -14.75
N ARG A 52 9.35 -1.12 -13.49
CA ARG A 52 10.46 -0.36 -12.86
C ARG A 52 11.77 -1.14 -12.82
N PHE A 53 11.77 -2.40 -13.20
CA PHE A 53 13.01 -3.15 -13.33
C PHE A 53 13.72 -2.74 -14.63
N ARG A 54 15.01 -2.51 -14.55
CA ARG A 54 15.85 -2.21 -15.71
C ARG A 54 16.60 -3.44 -16.19
N ASN A 55 17.26 -4.12 -15.28
CA ASN A 55 17.95 -5.37 -15.56
C ASN A 55 17.41 -6.44 -14.63
N LEU A 56 17.00 -7.56 -15.17
CA LEU A 56 16.51 -8.70 -14.41
C LEU A 56 17.28 -9.93 -14.85
N GLU A 57 18.00 -10.55 -13.94
CA GLU A 57 18.82 -11.73 -14.20
C GLU A 57 18.43 -12.86 -13.27
N GLY A 58 18.26 -14.06 -13.81
CA GLY A 58 18.08 -15.26 -13.02
C GLY A 58 19.39 -15.65 -12.34
N THR A 59 19.34 -16.00 -11.07
CA THR A 59 20.52 -16.55 -10.38
C THR A 59 20.48 -18.06 -10.35
N SER A 60 21.63 -18.71 -10.23
CA SER A 60 21.73 -20.18 -10.15
C SER A 60 21.27 -20.76 -8.80
N ARG A 61 21.03 -19.92 -7.81
CA ARG A 61 20.59 -20.37 -6.47
C ARG A 61 19.10 -20.60 -6.48
N ALA A 62 18.67 -21.78 -6.09
CA ALA A 62 17.25 -22.07 -5.91
C ALA A 62 16.74 -21.56 -4.57
N PHE A 63 15.47 -21.21 -4.50
CA PHE A 63 14.76 -20.93 -3.25
C PHE A 63 13.44 -21.70 -3.19
N THR A 64 12.95 -21.89 -1.98
CA THR A 64 11.61 -22.46 -1.75
C THR A 64 10.68 -21.34 -1.27
N ARG A 65 9.55 -21.16 -1.96
CA ARG A 65 8.49 -20.27 -1.48
C ARG A 65 7.89 -20.88 -0.22
N PRO A 66 7.69 -20.12 0.86
CA PRO A 66 6.99 -20.62 2.05
C PRO A 66 5.63 -21.20 1.68
N ALA A 67 5.31 -22.40 2.17
CA ALA A 67 4.06 -23.08 1.86
C ALA A 67 2.82 -22.33 2.39
N ASP A 68 2.98 -21.58 3.46
CA ASP A 68 1.97 -20.75 4.12
C ASP A 68 1.80 -19.35 3.48
N PHE A 69 2.63 -18.99 2.48
CA PHE A 69 2.46 -17.72 1.81
C PHE A 69 1.18 -17.71 0.98
N ASN A 70 0.22 -16.90 1.41
CA ASN A 70 -1.04 -16.66 0.71
C ASN A 70 -1.04 -15.26 0.09
N PRO A 71 -0.98 -15.15 -1.26
CA PRO A 71 -0.93 -13.85 -1.96
C PRO A 71 -2.20 -13.03 -1.77
N ASP A 72 -3.38 -13.67 -1.69
CA ASP A 72 -4.64 -12.95 -1.48
C ASP A 72 -4.73 -12.36 -0.08
N ALA A 73 -4.32 -13.13 0.93
CA ALA A 73 -4.25 -12.64 2.31
C ALA A 73 -3.24 -11.50 2.43
N TYR A 74 -2.11 -11.58 1.70
CA TYR A 74 -1.12 -10.51 1.65
C TYR A 74 -1.68 -9.24 0.99
N ALA A 75 -2.36 -9.38 -0.16
CA ALA A 75 -2.95 -8.24 -0.88
C ALA A 75 -4.04 -7.55 -0.06
N ARG A 76 -4.92 -8.33 0.60
CA ARG A 76 -6.04 -7.79 1.41
C ARG A 76 -5.60 -6.92 2.59
N ARG A 77 -4.36 -7.08 3.08
CA ARG A 77 -3.81 -6.25 4.16
C ARG A 77 -3.37 -4.86 3.70
N ALA A 78 -3.16 -4.67 2.41
CA ALA A 78 -2.69 -3.41 1.86
C ALA A 78 -3.86 -2.50 1.48
N PHE A 79 -3.73 -1.21 1.75
CA PHE A 79 -4.56 -0.21 1.08
C PHE A 79 -3.98 -0.01 -0.34
N GLY A 80 -4.66 -0.57 -1.34
CA GLY A 80 -4.11 -0.72 -2.68
C GLY A 80 -3.23 -1.96 -2.80
N ILE A 81 -2.10 -1.86 -3.50
CA ILE A 81 -1.26 -3.02 -3.85
C ILE A 81 0.08 -3.06 -3.13
N VAL A 82 0.57 -1.93 -2.63
CA VAL A 82 1.89 -1.84 -1.99
C VAL A 82 1.76 -2.21 -0.51
N GLY A 83 2.05 -3.47 -0.20
CA GLY A 83 2.15 -3.98 1.16
C GLY A 83 3.60 -4.04 1.67
N GLY A 84 3.80 -4.77 2.78
CA GLY A 84 5.14 -5.05 3.35
C GLY A 84 5.59 -4.11 4.47
N GLU A 85 4.76 -3.14 4.84
CA GLU A 85 4.97 -2.30 6.04
C GLU A 85 4.24 -2.90 7.25
N LYS A 86 4.63 -2.50 8.46
CA LYS A 86 3.85 -2.83 9.66
C LYS A 86 2.44 -2.25 9.56
N PRO A 87 1.39 -3.03 9.86
CA PRO A 87 0.02 -2.53 9.86
C PRO A 87 -0.17 -1.32 10.79
N ILE A 88 -1.06 -0.44 10.41
CA ILE A 88 -1.49 0.69 11.25
C ILE A 88 -3.01 0.68 11.40
N LYS A 89 -3.48 1.02 12.59
CA LYS A 89 -4.90 1.26 12.84
C LYS A 89 -5.23 2.68 12.44
N VAL A 90 -6.16 2.83 11.52
CA VAL A 90 -6.56 4.10 10.92
C VAL A 90 -7.97 4.44 11.35
N ARG A 91 -8.20 5.72 11.66
CA ARG A 91 -9.51 6.28 11.92
C ARG A 91 -9.67 7.57 11.10
N LEU A 92 -10.67 7.59 10.25
CA LEU A 92 -11.01 8.71 9.38
C LEU A 92 -12.44 9.17 9.69
N LEU A 93 -12.69 10.46 9.68
CA LEU A 93 -14.01 11.05 9.87
C LEU A 93 -14.38 11.81 8.61
N PHE A 94 -15.45 11.40 7.97
CA PHE A 94 -15.99 12.01 6.75
C PHE A 94 -17.18 12.90 7.07
N GLU A 95 -17.28 14.03 6.35
CA GLU A 95 -18.40 14.95 6.47
C GLU A 95 -19.72 14.31 5.95
N PRO A 96 -20.91 14.76 6.43
CA PRO A 96 -22.18 14.12 6.14
C PRO A 96 -22.51 13.94 4.66
N LYS A 97 -22.09 14.88 3.81
CA LYS A 97 -22.30 14.81 2.35
C LYS A 97 -21.62 13.63 1.67
N LEU A 98 -20.59 13.06 2.30
CA LEU A 98 -19.88 11.88 1.79
C LEU A 98 -20.37 10.57 2.42
N ALA A 99 -21.23 10.63 3.44
CA ALA A 99 -21.60 9.47 4.24
C ALA A 99 -22.12 8.30 3.39
N VAL A 100 -23.09 8.54 2.53
CA VAL A 100 -23.67 7.52 1.65
C VAL A 100 -22.60 6.92 0.74
N TYR A 101 -21.87 7.77 0.03
CA TYR A 101 -20.85 7.33 -0.95
C TYR A 101 -19.73 6.49 -0.31
N ILE A 102 -19.30 6.87 0.90
CA ILE A 102 -18.24 6.16 1.62
C ILE A 102 -18.73 4.82 2.14
N THR A 103 -19.96 4.74 2.64
CA THR A 103 -20.48 3.51 3.25
C THR A 103 -20.96 2.46 2.25
N GLU A 104 -21.37 2.86 1.05
CA GLU A 104 -21.84 1.92 0.01
C GLU A 104 -20.70 1.09 -0.64
N ARG A 105 -19.42 1.43 -0.38
CA ARG A 105 -18.29 0.81 -1.04
C ARG A 105 -17.36 0.10 -0.07
N GLN A 106 -16.76 -0.99 -0.57
CA GLN A 106 -15.69 -1.66 0.15
C GLN A 106 -14.33 -1.11 -0.30
N TRP A 107 -13.75 -0.26 0.54
CA TRP A 107 -12.42 0.35 0.33
C TRP A 107 -11.28 -0.50 0.85
N HIS A 108 -11.52 -1.26 1.92
CA HIS A 108 -10.55 -2.15 2.55
C HIS A 108 -11.25 -3.34 3.23
N ALA A 109 -10.58 -4.50 3.27
CA ALA A 109 -11.17 -5.73 3.81
C ALA A 109 -11.52 -5.65 5.31
N THR A 110 -10.81 -4.80 6.07
CA THR A 110 -11.02 -4.64 7.53
C THR A 110 -11.76 -3.35 7.89
N GLN A 111 -12.44 -2.72 6.91
CA GLN A 111 -13.17 -1.49 7.19
C GLN A 111 -14.40 -1.73 8.06
N GLU A 112 -14.62 -0.80 8.99
CA GLU A 112 -15.81 -0.71 9.81
C GLU A 112 -16.30 0.74 9.77
N PHE A 113 -17.62 0.93 9.76
CA PHE A 113 -18.23 2.26 9.78
C PHE A 113 -19.03 2.48 11.04
N ARG A 114 -18.98 3.71 11.56
CA ARG A 114 -19.80 4.19 12.64
C ARG A 114 -20.44 5.52 12.27
N MET A 115 -21.76 5.56 12.22
CA MET A 115 -22.50 6.82 12.07
C MET A 115 -22.42 7.64 13.36
N CYS A 116 -22.11 8.92 13.22
CA CYS A 116 -22.15 9.90 14.29
C CYS A 116 -23.54 10.57 14.36
N GLN A 117 -23.90 11.14 15.52
CA GLN A 117 -25.20 11.82 15.69
C GLN A 117 -25.38 13.04 14.78
N ASP A 118 -24.28 13.66 14.37
CA ASP A 118 -24.24 14.83 13.48
C ASP A 118 -24.21 14.48 11.99
N GLY A 119 -24.46 13.21 11.64
CA GLY A 119 -24.48 12.70 10.27
C GLY A 119 -23.10 12.40 9.68
N ARG A 120 -22.01 12.67 10.39
CA ARG A 120 -20.67 12.26 9.96
C ARG A 120 -20.48 10.77 10.07
N VAL A 121 -19.53 10.23 9.31
CA VAL A 121 -19.15 8.81 9.33
C VAL A 121 -17.71 8.65 9.76
N GLU A 122 -17.51 7.88 10.82
CA GLU A 122 -16.17 7.39 11.18
C GLU A 122 -15.91 6.06 10.49
N MET A 123 -14.83 6.00 9.70
CA MET A 123 -14.29 4.76 9.13
C MET A 123 -13.07 4.32 9.94
N ARG A 124 -13.05 3.05 10.31
CA ARG A 124 -11.94 2.39 11.00
C ARG A 124 -11.43 1.27 10.12
N MET A 125 -10.11 1.07 10.09
CA MET A 125 -9.48 -0.06 9.42
C MET A 125 -8.08 -0.31 9.97
N GLU A 126 -7.57 -1.52 9.77
CA GLU A 126 -6.18 -1.86 10.00
C GLU A 126 -5.53 -2.20 8.65
N THR A 127 -4.49 -1.45 8.25
CA THR A 127 -3.93 -1.56 6.90
C THR A 127 -2.44 -1.32 6.84
N THR A 128 -1.83 -1.82 5.77
CA THR A 128 -0.51 -1.46 5.27
C THR A 128 -0.65 -0.51 4.06
N GLY A 129 0.42 -0.24 3.30
CA GLY A 129 0.29 0.56 2.07
C GLY A 129 0.09 2.05 2.29
N ARG A 130 0.82 2.62 3.25
CA ARG A 130 0.67 4.02 3.69
C ARG A 130 0.73 5.07 2.57
N LYS A 131 1.45 4.81 1.48
CA LYS A 131 1.56 5.77 0.36
C LYS A 131 0.27 5.91 -0.42
N GLU A 132 -0.38 4.79 -0.71
CA GLU A 132 -1.66 4.75 -1.43
C GLU A 132 -2.79 5.28 -0.56
N LEU A 133 -2.79 4.90 0.72
CA LEU A 133 -3.73 5.45 1.70
C LEU A 133 -3.65 6.99 1.78
N VAL A 134 -2.43 7.55 1.85
CA VAL A 134 -2.25 9.02 1.87
C VAL A 134 -2.84 9.67 0.63
N ARG A 135 -2.63 9.11 -0.57
CA ARG A 135 -3.20 9.64 -1.81
C ARG A 135 -4.72 9.57 -1.80
N TRP A 136 -5.26 8.47 -1.35
CA TRP A 136 -6.71 8.28 -1.25
C TRP A 136 -7.34 9.24 -0.25
N VAL A 137 -6.76 9.43 0.93
CA VAL A 137 -7.27 10.42 1.91
C VAL A 137 -7.17 11.84 1.34
N LEU A 138 -6.09 12.20 0.64
CA LEU A 138 -5.95 13.52 0.02
C LEU A 138 -7.01 13.79 -1.05
N SER A 139 -7.51 12.77 -1.77
CA SER A 139 -8.57 12.94 -2.77
C SER A 139 -9.93 13.30 -2.17
N TRP A 140 -10.10 13.15 -0.85
CA TRP A 140 -11.33 13.50 -0.12
C TRP A 140 -11.23 14.82 0.63
N MET A 141 -10.07 15.49 0.60
CA MET A 141 -9.93 16.78 1.28
C MET A 141 -10.75 17.86 0.56
N PRO A 142 -11.36 18.79 1.30
CA PRO A 142 -11.25 19.01 2.76
C PRO A 142 -12.26 18.21 3.60
N ASP A 143 -13.03 17.32 3.01
CA ASP A 143 -14.23 16.68 3.60
C ASP A 143 -13.91 15.42 4.43
N VAL A 144 -12.64 15.17 4.71
CA VAL A 144 -12.17 14.07 5.55
C VAL A 144 -11.17 14.57 6.61
N ARG A 145 -11.26 14.02 7.82
CA ARG A 145 -10.30 14.27 8.91
C ARG A 145 -9.64 12.98 9.33
N VAL A 146 -8.32 12.99 9.50
CA VAL A 146 -7.58 11.86 10.07
C VAL A 146 -7.62 11.97 11.60
N LEU A 147 -8.37 11.09 12.25
CA LEU A 147 -8.44 11.01 13.72
C LEU A 147 -7.22 10.26 14.27
N ALA A 148 -6.80 9.17 13.60
CA ALA A 148 -5.65 8.36 13.99
C ALA A 148 -5.06 7.65 12.75
N PRO A 149 -3.76 7.32 12.78
CA PRO A 149 -2.77 7.72 13.76
C PRO A 149 -2.22 9.14 13.49
N LYS A 150 -1.59 9.75 14.48
CA LYS A 150 -0.95 11.07 14.34
C LYS A 150 0.06 11.10 13.18
N SER A 151 0.85 10.05 13.01
CA SER A 151 1.84 9.95 11.94
C SER A 151 1.24 10.04 10.52
N LEU A 152 0.04 9.51 10.30
CA LEU A 152 -0.69 9.65 9.04
C LEU A 152 -1.17 11.09 8.85
N ARG A 153 -1.77 11.68 9.88
CA ARG A 153 -2.21 13.07 9.86
C ARG A 153 -1.08 14.04 9.55
N ASP A 154 0.06 13.90 10.25
CA ASP A 154 1.22 14.78 10.05
C ASP A 154 1.77 14.67 8.61
N ARG A 155 1.80 13.46 8.05
CA ARG A 155 2.21 13.22 6.66
C ARG A 155 1.27 13.90 5.64
N ILE A 156 -0.03 13.83 5.86
CA ILE A 156 -1.03 14.48 5.01
C ILE A 156 -0.89 15.99 5.10
N MET A 157 -0.80 16.54 6.31
CA MET A 157 -0.62 17.98 6.53
C MET A 157 0.67 18.51 5.91
N LYS A 158 1.75 17.71 5.97
CA LYS A 158 3.00 18.06 5.26
C LYS A 158 2.77 18.15 3.76
N LYS A 159 2.11 17.16 3.15
CA LYS A 159 1.86 17.16 1.69
C LYS A 159 0.97 18.32 1.24
N LEU A 160 -0.03 18.68 2.02
CA LEU A 160 -0.88 19.84 1.72
C LEU A 160 -0.05 21.15 1.76
N ARG A 161 0.78 21.33 2.78
CA ARG A 161 1.67 22.49 2.88
C ARG A 161 2.69 22.55 1.76
N ASP A 162 3.29 21.41 1.41
CA ASP A 162 4.27 21.34 0.32
C ASP A 162 3.60 21.69 -1.02
N GLY A 163 2.36 21.24 -1.26
CA GLY A 163 1.60 21.57 -2.47
C GLY A 163 1.16 23.03 -2.57
N LEU A 164 1.00 23.74 -1.45
CA LEU A 164 0.69 25.18 -1.45
C LEU A 164 1.92 26.07 -1.71
N ARG A 165 3.12 25.50 -1.67
CA ARG A 165 4.39 26.21 -1.89
C ARG A 165 5.00 25.95 -3.29
N ALA A 166 4.39 25.05 -4.04
CA ALA A 166 4.81 24.71 -5.39
C ALA A 166 4.11 25.57 -6.42
#